data_a88bee471025a470cb7f83492eb5c142
#
_entry.id   a88bee471025a470cb7f83492eb5c142
#
_cell.length_a   1.000
_cell.length_b   1.000
_cell.length_c   1.000
_cell.angle_alpha   90.00
_cell.angle_beta   90.00
_cell.angle_gamma   90.00
#
_symmetry.space_group_name_H-M   'P 1'
#
loop_
_entity.id
_entity.type
_entity.pdbx_description
1 polymer ?
#
loop_
_entity_poly.entity_id
_entity_poly.type
_entity_poly.pdbx_seq_one_letter_code
_entity_poly.pdbx_strand_id
1 'polypeptide(L)'
;SRYITDTDIEIDPTATLFYSEIYMGGRKYYGEGELFEYDLLSVCTRAHRPDGTLLFREKLVAEPFLNPVRAIGTMHDYDVFANVVVLTPPQETSRIYEQTKAYIDRQEDIAVGISHLPNDCGLIFKVLGKETSPVKKVVRQFCSTVRMQVKGKPLPEEFAWR
;
A
#
# COMPACT_ATOMS: atom_id res chain seq x y z
N SER A 1 12.67 -18.16 5.35
CA SER A 1 11.35 -18.40 4.72
C SER A 1 11.22 -17.58 3.43
N ARG A 2 10.37 -18.05 2.50
CA ARG A 2 10.11 -17.39 1.21
C ARG A 2 8.62 -17.14 1.06
N TYR A 3 8.25 -15.91 0.70
CA TYR A 3 6.88 -15.52 0.39
C TYR A 3 6.82 -14.94 -1.02
N ILE A 4 6.02 -15.54 -1.87
CA ILE A 4 5.86 -15.12 -3.27
C ILE A 4 4.37 -15.00 -3.55
N THR A 5 3.94 -13.85 -4.03
CA THR A 5 2.56 -13.62 -4.45
C THR A 5 2.51 -12.89 -5.79
N ASP A 6 1.54 -13.28 -6.60
CA ASP A 6 1.18 -12.64 -7.86
C ASP A 6 -0.32 -12.32 -7.80
N THR A 7 -0.65 -11.03 -7.88
CA THR A 7 -2.03 -10.54 -7.90
C THR A 7 -2.34 -10.01 -9.29
N ASP A 8 -3.39 -10.53 -9.89
CA ASP A 8 -3.87 -10.12 -11.20
C ASP A 8 -5.27 -9.52 -11.06
N ILE A 9 -5.43 -8.29 -11.51
CA ILE A 9 -6.64 -7.49 -11.34
C ILE A 9 -7.20 -7.16 -12.72
N GLU A 10 -8.39 -7.66 -13.02
CA GLU A 10 -9.19 -7.19 -14.15
C GLU A 10 -10.22 -6.17 -13.65
N ILE A 11 -10.29 -5.00 -14.26
CA ILE A 11 -11.16 -3.92 -13.80
C ILE A 11 -11.82 -3.18 -14.97
N ASP A 12 -13.15 -3.02 -14.88
CA ASP A 12 -13.92 -2.20 -15.80
C ASP A 12 -13.53 -0.71 -15.71
N PRO A 13 -13.55 0.06 -16.83
CA PRO A 13 -13.23 1.49 -16.82
C PRO A 13 -14.04 2.35 -15.87
N THR A 14 -15.27 1.94 -15.53
CA THR A 14 -16.17 2.68 -14.65
C THR A 14 -16.07 2.27 -13.18
N ALA A 15 -15.37 1.18 -12.90
CA ALA A 15 -15.23 0.64 -11.56
C ALA A 15 -14.16 1.35 -10.73
N THR A 16 -14.32 1.27 -9.41
CA THR A 16 -13.29 1.70 -8.45
C THR A 16 -12.90 0.53 -7.55
N LEU A 17 -11.61 0.28 -7.45
CA LEU A 17 -11.01 -0.70 -6.55
C LEU A 17 -10.11 0.00 -5.55
N PHE A 18 -10.21 -0.38 -4.29
CA PHE A 18 -9.25 -0.10 -3.24
C PHE A 18 -8.61 -1.43 -2.82
N TYR A 19 -7.36 -1.63 -3.18
CA TYR A 19 -6.58 -2.83 -2.85
C TYR A 19 -5.44 -2.45 -1.91
N SER A 20 -5.31 -3.14 -0.79
CA SER A 20 -4.26 -2.84 0.19
C SER A 20 -3.63 -4.09 0.76
N GLU A 21 -2.33 -4.04 0.94
CA GLU A 21 -1.53 -5.05 1.61
C GLU A 21 -0.66 -4.39 2.67
N ILE A 22 -0.55 -5.04 3.83
CA ILE A 22 0.32 -4.58 4.92
C ILE A 22 1.29 -5.71 5.24
N TYR A 23 2.57 -5.42 5.07
CA TYR A 23 3.67 -6.34 5.31
C TYR A 23 4.41 -5.95 6.59
N MET A 24 4.58 -6.92 7.46
CA MET A 24 5.41 -6.79 8.67
C MET A 24 6.79 -7.37 8.39
N GLY A 25 7.83 -6.77 8.97
CA GLY A 25 9.20 -7.28 8.86
C GLY A 25 9.42 -8.66 9.46
N GLY A 26 8.48 -9.13 10.30
CA GLY A 26 8.54 -10.42 10.97
C GLY A 26 7.93 -10.37 12.37
N ARG A 27 8.30 -11.32 13.23
CA ARG A 27 7.80 -11.47 14.60
C ARG A 27 8.60 -10.60 15.59
N LYS A 28 8.40 -9.28 15.54
CA LYS A 28 9.15 -8.28 16.30
C LYS A 28 9.26 -8.60 17.82
N TYR A 29 8.23 -9.18 18.40
CA TYR A 29 8.12 -9.43 19.85
C TYR A 29 8.32 -10.91 20.20
N TYR A 30 8.83 -11.74 19.30
CA TYR A 30 9.11 -13.14 19.55
C TYR A 30 10.61 -13.35 19.82
N GLY A 31 10.96 -14.01 20.94
CA GLY A 31 12.34 -14.21 21.33
C GLY A 31 13.10 -12.89 21.50
N GLU A 32 14.23 -12.76 20.82
CA GLU A 32 15.04 -11.53 20.76
C GLU A 32 14.58 -10.54 19.67
N GLY A 33 13.48 -10.88 18.97
CA GLY A 33 12.93 -10.12 17.85
C GLY A 33 13.42 -10.64 16.49
N GLU A 34 12.50 -11.13 15.66
CA GLU A 34 12.80 -11.66 14.32
C GLU A 34 12.32 -10.67 13.25
N LEU A 35 13.12 -9.63 12.97
CA LEU A 35 12.79 -8.65 11.93
C LEU A 35 13.67 -8.84 10.69
N PHE A 36 13.02 -8.97 9.54
CA PHE A 36 13.65 -9.18 8.23
C PHE A 36 14.51 -10.45 8.13
N GLU A 37 14.17 -11.45 8.94
CA GLU A 37 14.84 -12.76 8.94
C GLU A 37 14.13 -13.76 8.00
N TYR A 38 13.99 -13.36 6.74
CA TYR A 38 13.45 -14.21 5.67
C TYR A 38 14.34 -14.14 4.44
N ASP A 39 14.28 -15.18 3.60
CA ASP A 39 15.12 -15.26 2.40
C ASP A 39 14.58 -14.37 1.29
N LEU A 40 13.26 -14.35 1.11
CA LEU A 40 12.62 -13.67 -0.01
C LEU A 40 11.20 -13.24 0.31
N LEU A 41 10.90 -11.98 0.06
CA LEU A 41 9.56 -11.45 -0.16
C LEU A 41 9.49 -10.98 -1.60
N SER A 42 8.61 -11.57 -2.42
CA SER A 42 8.37 -11.16 -3.80
C SER A 42 6.88 -10.98 -4.01
N VAL A 43 6.47 -9.75 -4.24
CA VAL A 43 5.09 -9.35 -4.49
C VAL A 43 5.00 -8.72 -5.85
N CYS A 44 4.13 -9.25 -6.70
CA CYS A 44 3.82 -8.68 -8.00
C CYS A 44 2.33 -8.37 -8.05
N THR A 45 1.99 -7.15 -8.40
CA THR A 45 0.60 -6.72 -8.64
C THR A 45 0.51 -6.14 -10.04
N ARG A 46 -0.45 -6.61 -10.82
CA ARG A 46 -0.75 -6.06 -12.13
C ARG A 46 -2.24 -5.85 -12.28
N ALA A 47 -2.60 -4.85 -13.07
CA ALA A 47 -4.00 -4.60 -13.43
C ALA A 47 -4.15 -4.37 -14.92
N HIS A 48 -5.26 -4.85 -15.45
CA HIS A 48 -5.61 -4.72 -16.86
C HIS A 48 -7.11 -4.51 -17.04
N ARG A 49 -7.49 -4.05 -18.23
CA ARG A 49 -8.88 -3.96 -18.66
C ARG A 49 -9.37 -5.32 -19.17
N PRO A 50 -10.70 -5.52 -19.29
CA PRO A 50 -11.27 -6.75 -19.88
C PRO A 50 -10.78 -7.06 -21.30
N ASP A 51 -10.35 -6.06 -22.05
CA ASP A 51 -9.75 -6.21 -23.38
C ASP A 51 -8.26 -6.58 -23.36
N GLY A 52 -7.68 -6.78 -22.16
CA GLY A 52 -6.28 -7.11 -21.97
C GLY A 52 -5.33 -5.90 -21.91
N THR A 53 -5.83 -4.67 -22.06
CA THR A 53 -4.99 -3.46 -21.97
C THR A 53 -4.37 -3.33 -20.57
N LEU A 54 -3.04 -3.39 -20.49
CA LEU A 54 -2.30 -3.25 -19.23
C LEU A 54 -2.43 -1.83 -18.69
N LEU A 55 -2.85 -1.67 -17.45
CA LEU A 55 -2.92 -0.41 -16.74
C LEU A 55 -1.62 -0.11 -15.99
N PHE A 56 -1.17 -1.03 -15.16
CA PHE A 56 0.11 -0.95 -14.46
C PHE A 56 0.60 -2.33 -14.05
N ARG A 57 1.88 -2.40 -13.73
CA ARG A 57 2.51 -3.52 -13.06
C ARG A 57 3.53 -3.00 -12.05
N GLU A 58 3.44 -3.47 -10.83
CA GLU A 58 4.43 -3.22 -9.78
C GLU A 58 5.02 -4.55 -9.30
N LYS A 59 6.31 -4.55 -9.02
CA LYS A 59 6.98 -5.69 -8.39
C LYS A 59 7.87 -5.19 -7.26
N LEU A 60 7.59 -5.69 -6.05
CA LEU A 60 8.43 -5.52 -4.87
C LEU A 60 9.21 -6.80 -4.63
N VAL A 61 10.52 -6.68 -4.48
CA VAL A 61 11.40 -7.79 -4.08
C VAL A 61 12.26 -7.33 -2.91
N ALA A 62 12.23 -8.09 -1.83
CA ALA A 62 13.11 -7.89 -0.69
C ALA A 62 13.82 -9.22 -0.36
N GLU A 63 15.14 -9.15 -0.33
CA GLU A 63 16.05 -10.26 -0.01
C GLU A 63 17.01 -9.80 1.09
N PRO A 64 16.58 -9.80 2.36
CA PRO A 64 17.29 -9.15 3.46
C PRO A 64 18.74 -9.65 3.66
N PHE A 65 19.01 -10.91 3.36
CA PHE A 65 20.35 -11.48 3.48
C PHE A 65 21.29 -11.10 2.33
N LEU A 66 20.74 -10.65 1.19
CA LEU A 66 21.52 -10.21 0.03
C LEU A 66 21.63 -8.68 -0.05
N ASN A 67 20.57 -7.99 0.34
CA ASN A 67 20.43 -6.55 0.24
C ASN A 67 19.93 -5.97 1.55
N PRO A 68 20.60 -4.95 2.13
CA PRO A 68 20.17 -4.40 3.42
C PRO A 68 18.85 -3.65 3.29
N VAL A 69 17.78 -4.23 3.87
CA VAL A 69 16.43 -3.60 3.90
C VAL A 69 16.39 -2.35 4.79
N ARG A 70 17.34 -2.22 5.72
CA ARG A 70 17.48 -1.06 6.63
C ARG A 70 18.21 0.13 6.01
N ALA A 71 18.51 0.12 4.72
CA ALA A 71 19.13 1.25 4.06
C ALA A 71 18.17 2.46 3.95
N ILE A 72 18.74 3.67 3.94
CA ILE A 72 18.01 4.89 3.60
C ILE A 72 17.44 4.74 2.18
N GLY A 73 16.18 4.99 1.99
CA GLY A 73 15.49 4.80 0.70
C GLY A 73 14.82 3.44 0.54
N THR A 74 14.97 2.55 1.52
CA THR A 74 14.15 1.34 1.66
C THR A 74 13.31 1.42 2.92
N MET A 75 13.55 0.56 3.93
CA MET A 75 12.76 0.56 5.17
C MET A 75 13.31 1.50 6.25
N HIS A 76 14.60 1.88 6.19
CA HIS A 76 15.26 2.68 7.24
C HIS A 76 14.94 2.11 8.64
N ASP A 77 14.37 2.92 9.52
CA ASP A 77 13.99 2.54 10.90
C ASP A 77 12.57 1.98 11.02
N TYR A 78 11.89 1.77 9.88
CA TYR A 78 10.52 1.25 9.85
C TYR A 78 10.49 -0.27 9.75
N ASP A 79 9.49 -0.89 10.39
CA ASP A 79 9.32 -2.33 10.47
C ASP A 79 8.10 -2.83 9.69
N VAL A 80 7.21 -1.91 9.33
CA VAL A 80 5.94 -2.20 8.65
C VAL A 80 5.83 -1.38 7.38
N PHE A 81 5.39 -2.01 6.32
CA PHE A 81 5.14 -1.39 5.03
C PHE A 81 3.72 -1.68 4.55
N ALA A 82 2.99 -0.65 4.16
CA ALA A 82 1.72 -0.81 3.46
C ALA A 82 1.82 -0.32 2.03
N ASN A 83 1.28 -1.11 1.13
CA ASN A 83 1.08 -0.78 -0.28
C ASN A 83 -0.40 -0.73 -0.59
N VAL A 84 -0.89 0.40 -1.08
CA VAL A 84 -2.28 0.60 -1.43
C VAL A 84 -2.39 1.07 -2.87
N VAL A 85 -3.16 0.35 -3.65
CA VAL A 85 -3.49 0.70 -5.03
C VAL A 85 -4.95 1.08 -5.10
N VAL A 86 -5.24 2.25 -5.65
CA VAL A 86 -6.58 2.71 -5.98
C VAL A 86 -6.70 2.82 -7.47
N LEU A 87 -7.52 1.95 -8.07
CA LEU A 87 -7.88 2.06 -9.48
C LEU A 87 -9.25 2.73 -9.57
N THR A 88 -9.33 3.82 -10.32
CA THR A 88 -10.55 4.64 -10.40
C THR A 88 -10.52 5.51 -11.66
N PRO A 89 -11.65 5.99 -12.16
CA PRO A 89 -11.67 6.92 -13.27
C PRO A 89 -10.81 8.16 -13.04
N PRO A 90 -10.18 8.76 -14.09
CA PRO A 90 -9.23 9.87 -13.96
C PRO A 90 -9.75 11.09 -13.18
N GLN A 91 -11.04 11.38 -13.30
CA GLN A 91 -11.68 12.51 -12.59
C GLN A 91 -11.66 12.31 -11.07
N GLU A 92 -11.93 11.08 -10.62
CA GLU A 92 -11.88 10.73 -9.20
C GLU A 92 -10.43 10.65 -8.70
N THR A 93 -9.50 10.16 -9.54
CA THR A 93 -8.07 10.11 -9.25
C THR A 93 -7.55 11.48 -8.82
N SER A 94 -7.79 12.51 -9.60
CA SER A 94 -7.33 13.89 -9.31
C SER A 94 -7.91 14.42 -8.01
N ARG A 95 -9.21 14.23 -7.78
CA ARG A 95 -9.89 14.68 -6.55
C ARG A 95 -9.34 13.99 -5.31
N ILE A 96 -9.13 12.68 -5.37
CA ILE A 96 -8.56 11.91 -4.26
C ILE A 96 -7.14 12.39 -3.98
N TYR A 97 -6.32 12.57 -5.03
CA TYR A 97 -4.94 13.04 -4.90
C TYR A 97 -4.86 14.41 -4.21
N GLU A 98 -5.67 15.38 -4.63
CA GLU A 98 -5.69 16.73 -4.05
C GLU A 98 -6.09 16.74 -2.56
N GLN A 99 -6.94 15.80 -2.15
CA GLN A 99 -7.39 15.68 -0.76
C GLN A 99 -6.43 14.87 0.11
N THR A 100 -5.52 14.12 -0.51
CA THR A 100 -4.57 13.27 0.21
C THR A 100 -3.21 13.95 0.23
N LYS A 101 -2.67 14.20 1.43
CA LYS A 101 -1.33 14.79 1.60
C LYS A 101 -0.34 13.72 2.03
N ALA A 102 0.79 13.68 1.35
CA ALA A 102 1.95 12.96 1.85
C ALA A 102 2.53 13.67 3.07
N TYR A 103 2.93 12.92 4.08
CA TYR A 103 3.52 13.47 5.29
C TYR A 103 4.49 12.48 5.95
N ILE A 104 5.35 13.02 6.80
CA ILE A 104 6.18 12.24 7.72
C ILE A 104 5.83 12.71 9.12
N ASP A 105 5.28 11.82 9.92
CA ASP A 105 5.02 12.07 11.33
C ASP A 105 6.08 11.36 12.18
N ARG A 106 7.02 12.15 12.70
CA ARG A 106 8.10 11.61 13.52
C ARG A 106 7.67 11.24 14.94
N GLN A 107 6.54 11.78 15.41
CA GLN A 107 6.01 11.40 16.74
C GLN A 107 5.31 10.05 16.67
N GLU A 108 4.60 9.79 15.59
CA GLU A 108 3.96 8.50 15.33
C GLU A 108 4.87 7.54 14.58
N ASP A 109 6.08 7.96 14.21
CA ASP A 109 7.03 7.16 13.44
C ASP A 109 6.41 6.61 12.14
N ILE A 110 5.76 7.48 11.38
CA ILE A 110 5.09 7.16 10.12
C ILE A 110 5.62 8.03 8.99
N ALA A 111 5.81 7.42 7.83
CA ALA A 111 6.05 8.11 6.57
C ALA A 111 4.98 7.70 5.54
N VAL A 112 4.44 8.69 4.84
CA VAL A 112 3.38 8.50 3.84
C VAL A 112 3.76 9.15 2.52
N GLY A 113 3.56 8.42 1.43
CA GLY A 113 3.74 8.91 0.07
C GLY A 113 2.55 8.55 -0.81
N ILE A 114 2.19 9.44 -1.73
CA ILE A 114 1.18 9.22 -2.75
C ILE A 114 1.69 9.63 -4.12
N SER A 115 1.35 8.85 -5.15
CA SER A 115 1.71 9.13 -6.54
C SER A 115 0.60 8.68 -7.48
N HIS A 116 0.54 9.30 -8.67
CA HIS A 116 -0.28 8.80 -9.76
C HIS A 116 0.29 7.51 -10.35
N LEU A 117 -0.59 6.59 -10.70
CA LEU A 117 -0.25 5.42 -11.52
C LEU A 117 -0.15 5.83 -13.01
N PRO A 118 0.55 5.05 -13.83
CA PRO A 118 0.61 5.30 -15.28
C PRO A 118 -0.77 5.39 -15.92
N ASN A 119 -0.87 6.14 -17.01
CA ASN A 119 -2.10 6.26 -17.83
C ASN A 119 -3.32 6.79 -17.06
N ASP A 120 -3.11 7.57 -16.02
CA ASP A 120 -4.16 8.10 -15.15
C ASP A 120 -5.15 7.03 -14.64
N CYS A 121 -4.68 5.78 -14.50
CA CYS A 121 -5.55 4.67 -14.10
C CYS A 121 -5.85 4.66 -12.59
N GLY A 122 -5.20 5.52 -11.80
CA GLY A 122 -5.41 5.59 -10.37
C GLY A 122 -4.20 6.12 -9.59
N LEU A 123 -4.12 5.72 -8.33
CA LEU A 123 -3.12 6.18 -7.37
C LEU A 123 -2.43 5.00 -6.69
N ILE A 124 -1.18 5.21 -6.32
CA ILE A 124 -0.46 4.36 -5.38
C ILE A 124 -0.18 5.16 -4.12
N PHE A 125 -0.47 4.56 -2.97
CA PHE A 125 -0.30 5.14 -1.65
C PHE A 125 0.53 4.20 -0.81
N LYS A 126 1.67 4.69 -0.33
CA LYS A 126 2.64 3.89 0.44
C LYS A 126 2.80 4.44 1.83
N VAL A 127 2.84 3.54 2.80
CA VAL A 127 3.02 3.89 4.22
C VAL A 127 4.15 3.06 4.80
N LEU A 128 5.06 3.70 5.48
CA LEU A 128 6.05 3.06 6.35
C LEU A 128 5.71 3.37 7.79
N GLY A 129 5.90 2.43 8.69
CA GLY A 129 5.69 2.63 10.12
C GLY A 129 6.49 1.67 10.98
N LYS A 130 6.71 2.05 12.24
CA LYS A 130 7.36 1.18 13.23
C LYS A 130 6.41 0.10 13.77
N GLU A 131 5.10 0.41 13.78
CA GLU A 131 4.07 -0.48 14.32
C GLU A 131 2.91 -0.64 13.35
N THR A 132 2.24 -1.79 13.42
CA THR A 132 1.12 -2.12 12.53
C THR A 132 -0.12 -1.27 12.80
N SER A 133 -0.40 -0.95 14.06
CA SER A 133 -1.63 -0.23 14.43
C SER A 133 -1.70 1.18 13.84
N PRO A 134 -0.67 2.04 13.94
CA PRO A 134 -0.65 3.34 13.27
C PRO A 134 -0.76 3.22 11.74
N VAL A 135 -0.05 2.27 11.13
CA VAL A 135 -0.12 2.02 9.67
C VAL A 135 -1.56 1.66 9.25
N LYS A 136 -2.23 0.76 9.98
CA LYS A 136 -3.64 0.42 9.73
C LYS A 136 -4.56 1.64 9.82
N LYS A 137 -4.36 2.53 10.80
CA LYS A 137 -5.15 3.76 10.93
C LYS A 137 -5.01 4.66 9.73
N VAL A 138 -3.78 4.87 9.25
CA VAL A 138 -3.50 5.69 8.06
C VAL A 138 -4.12 5.09 6.81
N VAL A 139 -3.96 3.79 6.58
CA VAL A 139 -4.58 3.08 5.44
C VAL A 139 -6.11 3.18 5.51
N ARG A 140 -6.70 3.02 6.70
CA ARG A 140 -8.15 3.18 6.93
C ARG A 140 -8.62 4.60 6.61
N GLN A 141 -7.89 5.61 7.04
CA GLN A 141 -8.19 7.01 6.76
C GLN A 141 -8.16 7.29 5.25
N PHE A 142 -7.16 6.78 4.55
CA PHE A 142 -7.09 6.90 3.10
C PHE A 142 -8.26 6.19 2.41
N CYS A 143 -8.61 4.97 2.84
CA CYS A 143 -9.80 4.26 2.35
C CYS A 143 -11.08 5.10 2.55
N SER A 144 -11.22 5.76 3.69
CA SER A 144 -12.36 6.64 3.99
C SER A 144 -12.40 7.84 3.04
N THR A 145 -11.23 8.44 2.73
CA THR A 145 -11.11 9.53 1.75
C THR A 145 -11.56 9.08 0.36
N VAL A 146 -11.04 7.94 -0.11
CA VAL A 146 -11.43 7.36 -1.40
C VAL A 146 -12.93 7.10 -1.46
N ARG A 147 -13.48 6.46 -0.41
CA ARG A 147 -14.90 6.14 -0.35
C ARG A 147 -15.79 7.40 -0.31
N MET A 148 -15.36 8.44 0.40
CA MET A 148 -16.07 9.72 0.43
C MET A 148 -16.17 10.32 -0.97
N GLN A 149 -15.06 10.30 -1.75
CA GLN A 149 -15.05 10.84 -3.11
C GLN A 149 -15.96 10.05 -4.06
N VAL A 150 -15.85 8.71 -4.02
CA VAL A 150 -16.55 7.83 -4.97
C VAL A 150 -18.01 7.58 -4.60
N LYS A 151 -18.34 7.54 -3.30
CA LYS A 151 -19.69 7.18 -2.80
C LYS A 151 -20.38 8.28 -2.01
N GLY A 152 -19.73 9.40 -1.75
CA GLY A 152 -20.28 10.49 -0.93
C GLY A 152 -20.47 10.13 0.55
N LYS A 153 -19.84 9.04 1.02
CA LYS A 153 -19.96 8.55 2.40
C LYS A 153 -18.60 8.04 2.88
N PRO A 154 -18.18 8.40 4.11
CA PRO A 154 -16.95 7.87 4.69
C PRO A 154 -17.08 6.38 5.00
N LEU A 155 -15.95 5.77 5.37
CA LEU A 155 -15.94 4.42 5.89
C LEU A 155 -16.64 4.40 7.26
N PRO A 156 -17.57 3.48 7.54
CA PRO A 156 -18.20 3.36 8.84
C PRO A 156 -17.20 3.08 9.96
N GLU A 157 -17.43 3.63 11.16
CA GLU A 157 -16.53 3.40 12.32
C GLU A 157 -16.42 1.91 12.66
N GLU A 158 -17.54 1.20 12.60
CA GLU A 158 -17.64 -0.24 12.90
C GLU A 158 -17.15 -1.15 11.76
N PHE A 159 -16.62 -0.57 10.67
CA PHE A 159 -16.12 -1.39 9.56
C PHE A 159 -14.98 -2.28 10.05
N ALA A 160 -15.26 -3.59 10.09
CA ALA A 160 -14.25 -4.59 10.45
C ALA A 160 -13.20 -4.69 9.33
N TRP A 161 -12.06 -4.10 9.58
CA TRP A 161 -10.89 -4.27 8.73
C TRP A 161 -10.21 -5.58 9.10
N ARG A 162 -10.43 -6.63 8.32
CA ARG A 162 -9.83 -7.95 8.53
C ARG A 162 -8.54 -8.11 7.77
#